data_ef8f30bb36d7104da519ee3defc18d13
#
_entry.id   ef8f30bb36d7104da519ee3defc18d13
#
_cell.length_a   1.000
_cell.length_b   1.000
_cell.length_c   1.000
_cell.angle_alpha   90.00
_cell.angle_beta   90.00
_cell.angle_gamma   90.00
#
_symmetry.space_group_name_H-M   'P 1'
#
loop_
_entity.id
_entity.type
_entity.pdbx_description
1 polymer ?
#
loop_
_entity_poly.entity_id
_entity_poly.type
_entity_poly.pdbx_seq_one_letter_code
_entity_poly.pdbx_strand_id
1 'polypeptide(L)'
;MNQSKPILFLKENSTTVTLVIYAAALWFFYHPYLGIYHDGLFYAGQALRHLYPDRFSQDLFFLYGSQDDFSLFSRLYAPMIQWIGLNGATLTLLLFAHALWLIGAVALIKSFYQGDFRWIALILLFAFPRFYGSQELFRFSEHFLTARIFAEAFSLLAIALSLRQRPLMSAAACAAAFLFHPIMAAPAVAYLVFSKINIKTASALSGIGLILIIVIGVLPQNYLPAPLKPMDDTWHALAVTRSPFSFIDQWSTAEYGHVLFMLSILAWASCFASPLIRSLSRIILLISITFLITSVISTITHTTILVQAQPWRVLWLTKIFAILAALWLYAAYWHKTQIHRIILLALALPAISTISWTGFLAPVLLFLLWRQERHPETVLAGFAKSAVASLLGVAFFISLAASPEMMDLCLGIVPSAPLDIVFKLFPPYGWLVFILPFFQPRWFTKTRMTRFIALLVSIELLIVSAWYWDRHKFGKENACIWDPGGLSDMEAYLPEHAVVYFQDSLAIPWLVLKRANYASFSQAAGIRFNRDTALEAERRLTLLYELGFSDRILDWDHEKPENNDKRSSLSLNNLKIFCKQEPVDFLILKQYFSEADPRSFKIDNPKTEYHVYDCKFLRENSH
;
A
#
# COMPACT_ATOMS: atom_id res chain seq x y z
N MET A 1 30.85 -26.14 -16.77
CA MET A 1 30.98 -24.70 -16.41
C MET A 1 31.38 -24.61 -14.96
N ASN A 2 32.64 -24.25 -14.72
CA ASN A 2 33.19 -24.08 -13.38
C ASN A 2 32.35 -23.09 -12.57
N GLN A 3 31.85 -23.54 -11.43
CA GLN A 3 31.24 -22.68 -10.42
C GLN A 3 32.31 -21.79 -9.80
N SER A 4 32.70 -20.75 -10.51
CA SER A 4 33.55 -19.71 -9.95
C SER A 4 32.76 -19.01 -8.83
N LYS A 5 33.29 -19.08 -7.64
CA LYS A 5 32.84 -18.39 -6.43
C LYS A 5 32.79 -16.87 -6.67
N PRO A 6 31.64 -16.24 -7.00
CA PRO A 6 31.62 -14.78 -7.24
C PRO A 6 31.28 -13.96 -5.99
N ILE A 7 31.27 -14.58 -4.78
CA ILE A 7 30.69 -13.90 -3.61
C ILE A 7 31.74 -13.52 -2.55
N LEU A 8 33.01 -13.47 -2.89
CA LEU A 8 34.10 -13.28 -1.91
C LEU A 8 34.88 -11.98 -2.12
N PHE A 9 34.22 -10.80 -2.20
CA PHE A 9 34.97 -9.53 -2.35
C PHE A 9 34.47 -8.35 -1.51
N LEU A 10 33.91 -8.59 -0.33
CA LEU A 10 33.76 -7.51 0.64
C LEU A 10 34.47 -7.93 1.93
N LYS A 11 35.63 -7.33 2.14
CA LYS A 11 36.44 -7.50 3.35
C LYS A 11 35.68 -6.93 4.56
N GLU A 12 35.56 -7.77 5.58
CA GLU A 12 34.75 -7.63 6.78
C GLU A 12 35.03 -6.39 7.65
N ASN A 13 33.99 -5.95 8.32
CA ASN A 13 33.83 -5.21 9.57
C ASN A 13 33.53 -3.70 9.51
N SER A 14 34.19 -2.84 8.74
CA SER A 14 33.84 -1.40 8.76
C SER A 14 32.71 -1.01 7.85
N THR A 15 32.48 -1.80 6.79
CA THR A 15 31.42 -1.59 5.83
C THR A 15 30.06 -2.01 6.40
N THR A 16 30.02 -3.09 7.18
CA THR A 16 28.78 -3.61 7.79
C THR A 16 28.13 -2.58 8.71
N VAL A 17 28.91 -1.92 9.59
CA VAL A 17 28.36 -0.89 10.49
C VAL A 17 27.74 0.26 9.72
N THR A 18 28.42 0.76 8.70
CA THR A 18 27.91 1.82 7.83
C THR A 18 26.60 1.40 7.15
N LEU A 19 26.53 0.18 6.60
CA LEU A 19 25.32 -0.33 5.95
C LEU A 19 24.15 -0.51 6.92
N VAL A 20 24.41 -0.93 8.16
CA VAL A 20 23.37 -1.05 9.20
C VAL A 20 22.80 0.31 9.56
N ILE A 21 23.68 1.30 9.79
CA ILE A 21 23.26 2.68 10.12
C ILE A 21 22.47 3.28 8.94
N TYR A 22 22.95 3.07 7.72
CA TYR A 22 22.28 3.55 6.53
C TYR A 22 20.91 2.88 6.32
N ALA A 23 20.80 1.55 6.56
CA ALA A 23 19.52 0.85 6.51
C ALA A 23 18.52 1.40 7.56
N ALA A 24 19.01 1.69 8.78
CA ALA A 24 18.19 2.31 9.82
C ALA A 24 17.74 3.73 9.40
N ALA A 25 18.64 4.54 8.83
CA ALA A 25 18.30 5.88 8.33
C ALA A 25 17.20 5.82 7.27
N LEU A 26 17.34 4.90 6.30
CA LEU A 26 16.31 4.70 5.27
C LEU A 26 14.99 4.19 5.84
N TRP A 27 15.03 3.33 6.87
CA TRP A 27 13.82 2.89 7.52
C TRP A 27 13.05 4.08 8.11
N PHE A 28 13.69 4.93 8.93
CA PHE A 28 13.07 6.13 9.48
C PHE A 28 12.56 7.09 8.39
N PHE A 29 13.33 7.26 7.31
CA PHE A 29 12.97 8.12 6.21
C PHE A 29 11.70 7.67 5.47
N TYR A 30 11.60 6.36 5.15
CA TYR A 30 10.50 5.81 4.37
C TYR A 30 9.29 5.35 5.20
N HIS A 31 9.41 5.36 6.54
CA HIS A 31 8.31 5.01 7.44
C HIS A 31 8.04 6.15 8.44
N PRO A 32 7.78 7.39 7.98
CA PRO A 32 7.43 8.46 8.89
C PRO A 32 6.15 8.11 9.63
N TYR A 33 6.08 8.45 10.91
CA TYR A 33 4.87 8.28 11.70
C TYR A 33 3.89 9.43 11.43
N LEU A 34 2.78 9.11 10.80
CA LEU A 34 1.73 10.07 10.43
C LEU A 34 0.50 10.00 11.36
N GLY A 35 0.57 9.25 12.47
CA GLY A 35 -0.57 9.00 13.33
C GLY A 35 -1.55 7.99 12.71
N ILE A 36 -2.84 8.20 12.94
CA ILE A 36 -3.90 7.40 12.31
C ILE A 36 -4.17 7.97 10.93
N TYR A 37 -3.72 7.26 9.93
CA TYR A 37 -3.70 7.72 8.54
C TYR A 37 -4.24 6.64 7.59
N HIS A 38 -4.88 7.06 6.50
CA HIS A 38 -5.37 6.20 5.44
C HIS A 38 -6.23 5.04 5.98
N ASP A 39 -5.99 3.78 5.59
CA ASP A 39 -6.74 2.60 6.06
C ASP A 39 -6.60 2.36 7.58
N GLY A 40 -5.59 2.94 8.24
CA GLY A 40 -5.47 2.91 9.70
C GLY A 40 -6.71 3.44 10.41
N LEU A 41 -7.45 4.37 9.78
CA LEU A 41 -8.73 4.88 10.27
C LEU A 41 -9.78 3.77 10.39
N PHE A 42 -9.88 2.89 9.38
CA PHE A 42 -10.85 1.79 9.39
C PHE A 42 -10.54 0.78 10.49
N TYR A 43 -9.27 0.40 10.66
CA TYR A 43 -8.87 -0.51 11.72
C TYR A 43 -9.07 0.08 13.13
N ALA A 44 -8.83 1.39 13.28
CA ALA A 44 -9.12 2.09 14.53
C ALA A 44 -10.64 2.15 14.81
N GLY A 45 -11.45 2.47 13.80
CA GLY A 45 -12.91 2.46 13.88
C GLY A 45 -13.47 1.08 14.24
N GLN A 46 -12.96 0.01 13.61
CA GLN A 46 -13.32 -1.37 13.93
C GLN A 46 -12.99 -1.73 15.39
N ALA A 47 -11.82 -1.33 15.88
CA ALA A 47 -11.46 -1.55 17.28
C ALA A 47 -12.35 -0.77 18.25
N LEU A 48 -12.71 0.48 17.92
CA LEU A 48 -13.64 1.28 18.73
C LEU A 48 -15.06 0.69 18.71
N ARG A 49 -15.51 0.12 17.58
CA ARG A 49 -16.78 -0.62 17.53
C ARG A 49 -16.81 -1.80 18.52
N HIS A 50 -15.69 -2.51 18.69
CA HIS A 50 -15.61 -3.57 19.71
C HIS A 50 -15.72 -3.02 21.15
N LEU A 51 -15.24 -1.81 21.40
CA LEU A 51 -15.34 -1.17 22.71
C LEU A 51 -16.72 -0.54 22.97
N TYR A 52 -17.35 0.00 21.91
CA TYR A 52 -18.60 0.75 21.97
C TYR A 52 -19.60 0.26 20.91
N PRO A 53 -20.05 -1.02 20.95
CA PRO A 53 -20.83 -1.63 19.87
C PRO A 53 -22.13 -0.87 19.58
N ASP A 54 -22.82 -0.42 20.63
CA ASP A 54 -24.09 0.28 20.49
C ASP A 54 -23.95 1.65 19.82
N ARG A 55 -22.84 2.35 20.06
CA ARG A 55 -22.58 3.68 19.49
C ARG A 55 -22.35 3.65 17.98
N PHE A 56 -21.89 2.53 17.43
CA PHE A 56 -21.57 2.35 16.02
C PHE A 56 -22.59 1.48 15.27
N SER A 57 -23.67 1.05 15.91
CA SER A 57 -24.64 0.11 15.32
C SER A 57 -25.32 0.64 14.05
N GLN A 58 -25.52 1.96 13.95
CA GLN A 58 -26.17 2.64 12.82
C GLN A 58 -25.18 3.24 11.82
N ASP A 59 -23.87 3.04 12.04
CA ASP A 59 -22.84 3.57 11.13
C ASP A 59 -22.86 2.84 9.79
N LEU A 60 -22.81 3.58 8.69
CA LEU A 60 -22.88 3.02 7.33
C LEU A 60 -21.84 1.93 7.06
N PHE A 61 -20.62 2.09 7.60
CA PHE A 61 -19.54 1.12 7.39
C PHE A 61 -19.78 -0.21 8.09
N PHE A 62 -20.55 -0.20 9.19
CA PHE A 62 -20.79 -1.37 10.04
C PHE A 62 -22.21 -1.95 9.92
N LEU A 63 -23.14 -1.20 9.37
CA LEU A 63 -24.58 -1.51 9.38
C LEU A 63 -24.91 -2.88 8.77
N TYR A 64 -24.22 -3.26 7.70
CA TYR A 64 -24.45 -4.51 6.98
C TYR A 64 -23.28 -5.50 7.11
N GLY A 65 -22.41 -5.32 8.08
CA GLY A 65 -21.18 -6.08 8.27
C GLY A 65 -19.95 -5.40 7.67
N SER A 66 -18.78 -5.76 8.16
CA SER A 66 -17.52 -5.18 7.72
C SER A 66 -16.44 -6.24 7.50
N GLN A 67 -15.34 -5.86 6.88
CA GLN A 67 -14.15 -6.71 6.70
C GLN A 67 -13.53 -7.19 8.00
N ASP A 68 -13.93 -6.63 9.14
CA ASP A 68 -13.48 -7.00 10.49
C ASP A 68 -13.82 -8.46 10.85
N ASP A 69 -14.89 -9.00 10.28
CA ASP A 69 -15.33 -10.37 10.50
C ASP A 69 -14.30 -11.41 10.05
N PHE A 70 -13.36 -11.03 9.19
CA PHE A 70 -12.31 -11.90 8.64
C PHE A 70 -10.93 -11.71 9.28
N SER A 71 -10.81 -10.92 10.37
CA SER A 71 -9.54 -10.58 11.02
C SER A 71 -9.65 -10.58 12.53
N LEU A 72 -8.60 -11.06 13.21
CA LEU A 72 -8.49 -10.91 14.67
C LEU A 72 -7.88 -9.58 15.10
N PHE A 73 -7.46 -8.74 14.16
CA PHE A 73 -6.63 -7.58 14.45
C PHE A 73 -7.34 -6.55 15.34
N SER A 74 -8.57 -6.17 15.01
CA SER A 74 -9.33 -5.18 15.78
C SER A 74 -9.68 -5.67 17.19
N ARG A 75 -9.88 -6.99 17.36
CA ARG A 75 -10.08 -7.62 18.69
C ARG A 75 -8.83 -7.58 19.57
N LEU A 76 -7.63 -7.51 18.96
CA LEU A 76 -6.37 -7.30 19.67
C LEU A 76 -6.10 -5.80 19.90
N TYR A 77 -6.53 -4.97 18.96
CA TYR A 77 -6.32 -3.53 19.03
C TYR A 77 -7.21 -2.86 20.08
N ALA A 78 -8.46 -3.30 20.21
CA ALA A 78 -9.43 -2.75 21.16
C ALA A 78 -8.94 -2.77 22.62
N PRO A 79 -8.47 -3.88 23.22
CA PRO A 79 -7.93 -3.87 24.59
C PRO A 79 -6.70 -2.99 24.75
N MET A 80 -5.85 -2.87 23.70
CA MET A 80 -4.71 -1.95 23.74
C MET A 80 -5.16 -0.49 23.80
N ILE A 81 -6.22 -0.12 23.04
CA ILE A 81 -6.84 1.21 23.13
C ILE A 81 -7.38 1.47 24.55
N GLN A 82 -8.05 0.49 25.14
CA GLN A 82 -8.58 0.63 26.49
C GLN A 82 -7.47 0.81 27.54
N TRP A 83 -6.33 0.16 27.34
CA TRP A 83 -5.22 0.17 28.30
C TRP A 83 -4.36 1.43 28.22
N ILE A 84 -3.95 1.87 27.02
CA ILE A 84 -2.98 2.96 26.80
C ILE A 84 -3.50 4.08 25.89
N GLY A 85 -4.79 4.10 25.64
CA GLY A 85 -5.42 5.08 24.75
C GLY A 85 -5.19 4.80 23.27
N LEU A 86 -5.97 5.48 22.43
CA LEU A 86 -5.97 5.25 20.98
C LEU A 86 -4.60 5.52 20.35
N ASN A 87 -4.00 6.67 20.66
CA ASN A 87 -2.72 7.09 20.09
C ASN A 87 -1.55 6.21 20.57
N GLY A 88 -1.53 5.89 21.86
CA GLY A 88 -0.53 4.99 22.44
C GLY A 88 -0.59 3.59 21.87
N ALA A 89 -1.79 3.04 21.72
CA ALA A 89 -2.02 1.72 21.13
C ALA A 89 -1.60 1.70 19.65
N THR A 90 -1.97 2.73 18.88
CA THR A 90 -1.58 2.86 17.47
C THR A 90 -0.07 2.86 17.30
N LEU A 91 0.64 3.71 18.04
CA LEU A 91 2.09 3.83 17.96
C LEU A 91 2.79 2.53 18.39
N THR A 92 2.37 1.95 19.52
CA THR A 92 2.97 0.73 20.07
C THR A 92 2.81 -0.45 19.11
N LEU A 93 1.58 -0.67 18.60
CA LEU A 93 1.32 -1.76 17.66
C LEU A 93 2.00 -1.54 16.31
N LEU A 94 2.12 -0.30 15.83
CA LEU A 94 2.85 0.01 14.60
C LEU A 94 4.34 -0.32 14.73
N LEU A 95 4.98 0.12 15.82
CA LEU A 95 6.40 -0.19 16.08
C LEU A 95 6.63 -1.69 16.23
N PHE A 96 5.72 -2.38 16.92
CA PHE A 96 5.78 -3.84 17.07
C PHE A 96 5.62 -4.56 15.73
N ALA A 97 4.66 -4.13 14.89
CA ALA A 97 4.47 -4.68 13.55
C ALA A 97 5.72 -4.50 12.67
N HIS A 98 6.34 -3.32 12.70
CA HIS A 98 7.58 -3.07 11.98
C HIS A 98 8.76 -3.90 12.51
N ALA A 99 8.88 -4.08 13.82
CA ALA A 99 9.90 -4.95 14.39
C ALA A 99 9.72 -6.41 13.93
N LEU A 100 8.50 -6.92 13.91
CA LEU A 100 8.18 -8.24 13.37
C LEU A 100 8.47 -8.35 11.88
N TRP A 101 8.12 -7.31 11.11
CA TRP A 101 8.39 -7.26 9.67
C TRP A 101 9.90 -7.30 9.40
N LEU A 102 10.69 -6.53 10.13
CA LEU A 102 12.15 -6.55 10.05
C LEU A 102 12.73 -7.93 10.39
N ILE A 103 12.21 -8.57 11.44
CA ILE A 103 12.62 -9.94 11.82
C ILE A 103 12.32 -10.90 10.66
N GLY A 104 11.12 -10.86 10.08
CA GLY A 104 10.73 -11.70 8.95
C GLY A 104 11.58 -11.45 7.70
N ALA A 105 11.79 -10.17 7.34
CA ALA A 105 12.59 -9.77 6.18
C ALA A 105 14.07 -10.19 6.35
N VAL A 106 14.69 -9.90 7.49
CA VAL A 106 16.07 -10.30 7.78
C VAL A 106 16.22 -11.82 7.83
N ALA A 107 15.24 -12.53 8.42
CA ALA A 107 15.24 -13.98 8.43
C ALA A 107 15.19 -14.56 7.01
N LEU A 108 14.38 -13.99 6.13
CA LEU A 108 14.29 -14.38 4.73
C LEU A 108 15.60 -14.05 3.98
N ILE A 109 16.08 -12.81 4.08
CA ILE A 109 17.31 -12.35 3.41
C ILE A 109 18.51 -13.21 3.78
N LYS A 110 18.66 -13.60 5.05
CA LYS A 110 19.73 -14.50 5.51
C LYS A 110 19.74 -15.87 4.85
N SER A 111 18.64 -16.30 4.24
CA SER A 111 18.56 -17.55 3.48
C SER A 111 19.21 -17.43 2.09
N PHE A 112 19.37 -16.21 1.56
CA PHE A 112 19.91 -15.96 0.21
C PHE A 112 21.28 -15.33 0.21
N TYR A 113 21.54 -14.41 1.16
CA TYR A 113 22.70 -13.52 1.16
C TYR A 113 23.49 -13.63 2.44
N GLN A 114 24.82 -13.51 2.31
CA GLN A 114 25.78 -13.51 3.42
C GLN A 114 26.55 -12.19 3.44
N GLY A 115 27.23 -11.91 4.54
CA GLY A 115 28.05 -10.72 4.68
C GLY A 115 27.25 -9.43 4.47
N ASP A 116 27.86 -8.46 3.80
CA ASP A 116 27.29 -7.15 3.55
C ASP A 116 26.09 -7.17 2.57
N PHE A 117 25.99 -8.19 1.69
CA PHE A 117 24.87 -8.32 0.76
C PHE A 117 23.50 -8.44 1.44
N ARG A 118 23.44 -8.97 2.67
CA ARG A 118 22.17 -9.00 3.44
C ARG A 118 21.69 -7.60 3.80
N TRP A 119 22.60 -6.68 4.11
CA TRP A 119 22.25 -5.30 4.42
C TRP A 119 21.89 -4.51 3.18
N ILE A 120 22.61 -4.74 2.08
CA ILE A 120 22.25 -4.19 0.77
C ILE A 120 20.86 -4.66 0.35
N ALA A 121 20.51 -5.94 0.53
CA ALA A 121 19.17 -6.46 0.27
C ALA A 121 18.09 -5.76 1.10
N LEU A 122 18.35 -5.54 2.40
CA LEU A 122 17.45 -4.81 3.29
C LEU A 122 17.30 -3.34 2.87
N ILE A 123 18.41 -2.68 2.55
CA ILE A 123 18.43 -1.31 2.00
C ILE A 123 17.56 -1.21 0.74
N LEU A 124 17.71 -2.17 -0.18
CA LEU A 124 16.90 -2.19 -1.40
C LEU A 124 15.41 -2.39 -1.12
N LEU A 125 15.02 -3.21 -0.13
CA LEU A 125 13.63 -3.35 0.26
C LEU A 125 13.04 -2.06 0.83
N PHE A 126 13.84 -1.17 1.40
CA PHE A 126 13.38 0.15 1.84
C PHE A 126 13.41 1.19 0.73
N ALA A 127 14.47 1.22 -0.06
CA ALA A 127 14.71 2.25 -1.06
C ALA A 127 13.90 2.06 -2.35
N PHE A 128 13.56 0.82 -2.73
CA PHE A 128 12.70 0.59 -3.91
C PHE A 128 11.27 1.03 -3.65
N PRO A 129 10.55 1.48 -4.71
CA PRO A 129 9.13 1.77 -4.60
C PRO A 129 8.38 0.58 -4.02
N ARG A 130 7.75 0.78 -2.87
CA ARG A 130 7.07 -0.30 -2.13
C ARG A 130 5.64 -0.54 -2.60
N PHE A 131 5.13 0.34 -3.47
CA PHE A 131 3.80 0.22 -4.02
C PHE A 131 3.63 -1.03 -4.88
N TYR A 132 2.47 -1.63 -4.83
CA TYR A 132 2.03 -2.74 -5.66
C TYR A 132 0.54 -2.60 -5.99
N GLY A 133 0.11 -3.18 -7.11
CA GLY A 133 -1.26 -2.99 -7.60
C GLY A 133 -1.41 -1.65 -8.30
N SER A 134 -2.60 -1.06 -8.21
CA SER A 134 -2.98 0.15 -8.92
C SER A 134 -2.99 1.39 -8.02
N GLN A 135 -2.82 2.56 -8.64
CA GLN A 135 -2.96 3.90 -8.06
C GLN A 135 -2.07 4.17 -6.83
N GLU A 136 -0.96 3.42 -6.68
CA GLU A 136 -0.03 3.54 -5.55
C GLU A 136 -0.67 3.43 -4.15
N LEU A 137 -1.89 2.88 -4.07
CA LEU A 137 -2.66 2.78 -2.83
C LEU A 137 -2.06 1.82 -1.82
N PHE A 138 -1.52 0.70 -2.31
CA PHE A 138 -1.01 -0.36 -1.45
C PHE A 138 0.50 -0.43 -1.53
N ARG A 139 1.11 -0.59 -0.37
CA ARG A 139 2.56 -0.79 -0.24
C ARG A 139 2.85 -1.90 0.75
N PHE A 140 3.92 -2.65 0.55
CA PHE A 140 4.40 -3.51 1.61
C PHE A 140 5.14 -2.68 2.68
N SER A 141 5.17 -3.18 3.92
CA SER A 141 5.72 -2.44 5.07
C SER A 141 5.14 -1.01 5.16
N GLU A 142 3.82 -0.91 5.30
CA GLU A 142 3.10 0.37 5.40
C GLU A 142 3.59 1.20 6.59
N HIS A 143 3.56 2.52 6.47
CA HIS A 143 4.00 3.44 7.53
C HIS A 143 2.88 3.86 8.48
N PHE A 144 1.71 3.24 8.39
CA PHE A 144 0.55 3.40 9.26
C PHE A 144 0.02 2.04 9.68
N LEU A 145 -0.67 1.98 10.82
CA LEU A 145 -1.07 0.73 11.45
C LEU A 145 -2.19 0.03 10.68
N THR A 146 -1.91 -1.18 10.22
CA THR A 146 -2.89 -2.09 9.60
C THR A 146 -2.60 -3.55 9.97
N ALA A 147 -3.58 -4.42 9.82
CA ALA A 147 -3.41 -5.87 9.95
C ALA A 147 -2.46 -6.44 8.87
N ARG A 148 -2.31 -5.75 7.72
CA ARG A 148 -1.49 -6.19 6.59
C ARG A 148 -0.02 -6.34 6.97
N ILE A 149 0.55 -5.40 7.73
CA ILE A 149 1.97 -5.45 8.14
C ILE A 149 2.27 -6.72 8.94
N PHE A 150 1.36 -7.10 9.85
CA PHE A 150 1.49 -8.34 10.62
C PHE A 150 1.43 -9.58 9.72
N ALA A 151 0.47 -9.61 8.79
CA ALA A 151 0.34 -10.72 7.85
C ALA A 151 1.56 -10.86 6.94
N GLU A 152 2.13 -9.76 6.46
CA GLU A 152 3.40 -9.73 5.72
C GLU A 152 4.55 -10.26 6.56
N ALA A 153 4.71 -9.74 7.80
CA ALA A 153 5.77 -10.14 8.71
C ALA A 153 5.79 -11.65 8.97
N PHE A 154 4.63 -12.19 9.34
CA PHE A 154 4.47 -13.62 9.58
C PHE A 154 4.60 -14.46 8.31
N SER A 155 4.17 -13.96 7.15
CA SER A 155 4.36 -14.63 5.86
C SER A 155 5.84 -14.74 5.48
N LEU A 156 6.60 -13.65 5.62
CA LEU A 156 8.05 -13.65 5.37
C LEU A 156 8.77 -14.60 6.33
N LEU A 157 8.38 -14.61 7.60
CA LEU A 157 8.92 -15.50 8.60
C LEU A 157 8.57 -16.97 8.28
N ALA A 158 7.33 -17.26 7.86
CA ALA A 158 6.89 -18.60 7.46
C ALA A 158 7.75 -19.15 6.31
N ILE A 159 7.97 -18.33 5.26
CA ILE A 159 8.83 -18.70 4.13
C ILE A 159 10.28 -18.94 4.60
N ALA A 160 10.83 -18.06 5.43
CA ALA A 160 12.18 -18.21 5.96
C ALA A 160 12.36 -19.47 6.82
N LEU A 161 11.36 -19.82 7.62
CA LEU A 161 11.34 -21.04 8.46
C LEU A 161 11.21 -22.30 7.60
N SER A 162 10.39 -22.25 6.54
CA SER A 162 10.28 -23.34 5.56
C SER A 162 11.63 -23.64 4.89
N LEU A 163 12.34 -22.59 4.48
CA LEU A 163 13.70 -22.71 3.92
C LEU A 163 14.72 -23.33 4.89
N ARG A 164 14.52 -23.11 6.18
CA ARG A 164 15.35 -23.69 7.25
C ARG A 164 14.88 -25.06 7.72
N GLN A 165 13.96 -25.69 7.00
CA GLN A 165 13.41 -27.01 7.33
C GLN A 165 12.76 -27.06 8.73
N ARG A 166 12.01 -26.00 9.08
CA ARG A 166 11.25 -25.90 10.34
C ARG A 166 9.73 -25.90 10.05
N PRO A 167 9.14 -27.03 9.60
CA PRO A 167 7.80 -27.05 9.03
C PRO A 167 6.70 -26.65 10.02
N LEU A 168 6.77 -27.08 11.27
CA LEU A 168 5.76 -26.72 12.29
C LEU A 168 5.77 -25.22 12.61
N MET A 169 6.95 -24.64 12.79
CA MET A 169 7.07 -23.21 13.05
C MET A 169 6.65 -22.39 11.82
N SER A 170 6.95 -22.89 10.62
CA SER A 170 6.52 -22.27 9.36
C SER A 170 5.00 -22.30 9.22
N ALA A 171 4.34 -23.42 9.53
CA ALA A 171 2.89 -23.54 9.53
C ALA A 171 2.25 -22.62 10.57
N ALA A 172 2.80 -22.56 11.79
CA ALA A 172 2.32 -21.67 12.85
C ALA A 172 2.42 -20.18 12.47
N ALA A 173 3.55 -19.77 11.87
CA ALA A 173 3.71 -18.41 11.38
C ALA A 173 2.73 -18.11 10.23
N CYS A 174 2.50 -19.06 9.32
CA CYS A 174 1.53 -18.89 8.25
C CYS A 174 0.09 -18.80 8.78
N ALA A 175 -0.27 -19.60 9.77
CA ALA A 175 -1.56 -19.51 10.46
C ALA A 175 -1.74 -18.13 11.14
N ALA A 176 -0.70 -17.63 11.82
CA ALA A 176 -0.73 -16.29 12.38
C ALA A 176 -0.95 -15.23 11.27
N ALA A 177 -0.24 -15.31 10.15
CA ALA A 177 -0.46 -14.39 9.01
C ALA A 177 -1.93 -14.42 8.55
N PHE A 178 -2.51 -15.62 8.42
CA PHE A 178 -3.90 -15.81 7.99
C PHE A 178 -4.91 -15.18 8.96
N LEU A 179 -4.68 -15.34 10.27
CA LEU A 179 -5.55 -14.77 11.31
C LEU A 179 -5.54 -13.25 11.33
N PHE A 180 -4.42 -12.63 10.96
CA PHE A 180 -4.36 -11.16 10.83
C PHE A 180 -4.99 -10.68 9.52
N HIS A 181 -4.65 -11.28 8.38
CA HIS A 181 -5.18 -10.85 7.08
C HIS A 181 -5.11 -11.99 6.04
N PRO A 182 -6.21 -12.74 5.83
CA PRO A 182 -6.22 -13.93 4.96
C PRO A 182 -5.72 -13.66 3.53
N ILE A 183 -6.16 -12.55 2.92
CA ILE A 183 -5.78 -12.18 1.54
C ILE A 183 -4.27 -11.97 1.41
N MET A 184 -3.65 -11.30 2.38
CA MET A 184 -2.20 -11.05 2.37
C MET A 184 -1.40 -12.32 2.69
N ALA A 185 -1.96 -13.25 3.44
CA ALA A 185 -1.32 -14.53 3.76
C ALA A 185 -1.42 -15.56 2.61
N ALA A 186 -2.42 -15.47 1.74
CA ALA A 186 -2.70 -16.44 0.68
C ALA A 186 -1.48 -16.79 -0.20
N PRO A 187 -0.64 -15.83 -0.66
CA PRO A 187 0.56 -16.16 -1.43
C PRO A 187 1.59 -16.99 -0.64
N ALA A 188 1.72 -16.76 0.68
CA ALA A 188 2.61 -17.54 1.53
C ALA A 188 2.08 -18.96 1.76
N VAL A 189 0.76 -19.12 1.92
CA VAL A 189 0.10 -20.44 1.97
C VAL A 189 0.40 -21.21 0.68
N ALA A 190 0.18 -20.59 -0.48
CA ALA A 190 0.48 -21.19 -1.78
C ALA A 190 1.96 -21.58 -1.91
N TYR A 191 2.87 -20.72 -1.43
CA TYR A 191 4.29 -21.03 -1.39
C TYR A 191 4.60 -22.28 -0.53
N LEU A 192 4.03 -22.37 0.67
CA LEU A 192 4.27 -23.53 1.54
C LEU A 192 3.81 -24.83 0.91
N VAL A 193 2.68 -24.84 0.21
CA VAL A 193 2.17 -26.01 -0.53
C VAL A 193 3.09 -26.33 -1.71
N PHE A 194 3.36 -25.38 -2.59
CA PHE A 194 4.12 -25.61 -3.82
C PHE A 194 5.59 -25.92 -3.58
N SER A 195 6.16 -25.48 -2.46
CA SER A 195 7.54 -25.81 -2.08
C SER A 195 7.75 -27.26 -1.66
N LYS A 196 6.67 -28.02 -1.41
CA LYS A 196 6.72 -29.45 -1.00
C LYS A 196 6.53 -30.42 -2.15
N ILE A 197 6.16 -29.95 -3.32
CA ILE A 197 5.90 -30.75 -4.51
C ILE A 197 6.82 -30.29 -5.66
N ASN A 198 6.99 -31.15 -6.67
CA ASN A 198 7.77 -30.71 -7.82
C ASN A 198 7.03 -29.66 -8.65
N ILE A 199 7.79 -28.84 -9.37
CA ILE A 199 7.22 -27.70 -10.12
C ILE A 199 6.22 -28.11 -11.20
N LYS A 200 6.38 -29.28 -11.81
CA LYS A 200 5.43 -29.82 -12.81
C LYS A 200 4.08 -30.11 -12.18
N THR A 201 4.08 -30.77 -11.01
CA THR A 201 2.86 -31.03 -10.23
C THR A 201 2.22 -29.73 -9.74
N ALA A 202 3.02 -28.79 -9.25
CA ALA A 202 2.52 -27.47 -8.85
C ALA A 202 1.85 -26.73 -10.02
N SER A 203 2.46 -26.75 -11.22
CA SER A 203 1.89 -26.14 -12.42
C SER A 203 0.60 -26.85 -12.86
N ALA A 204 0.55 -28.18 -12.78
CA ALA A 204 -0.66 -28.94 -13.10
C ALA A 204 -1.81 -28.61 -12.13
N LEU A 205 -1.54 -28.57 -10.82
CA LEU A 205 -2.52 -28.18 -9.81
C LEU A 205 -3.02 -26.73 -10.00
N SER A 206 -2.11 -25.80 -10.34
CA SER A 206 -2.48 -24.42 -10.67
C SER A 206 -3.40 -24.38 -11.90
N GLY A 207 -3.07 -25.14 -12.96
CA GLY A 207 -3.91 -25.24 -14.16
C GLY A 207 -5.29 -25.82 -13.87
N ILE A 208 -5.37 -26.90 -13.10
CA ILE A 208 -6.64 -27.51 -12.66
C ILE A 208 -7.45 -26.48 -11.84
N GLY A 209 -6.81 -25.78 -10.89
CA GLY A 209 -7.46 -24.74 -10.09
C GLY A 209 -8.04 -23.63 -10.95
N LEU A 210 -7.29 -23.13 -11.94
CA LEU A 210 -7.77 -22.10 -12.88
C LEU A 210 -8.96 -22.61 -13.72
N ILE A 211 -8.91 -23.86 -14.21
CA ILE A 211 -10.02 -24.46 -14.95
C ILE A 211 -11.26 -24.55 -14.06
N LEU A 212 -11.12 -24.98 -12.81
CA LEU A 212 -12.25 -25.06 -11.87
C LEU A 212 -12.85 -23.66 -11.61
N ILE A 213 -12.02 -22.62 -11.45
CA ILE A 213 -12.50 -21.25 -11.28
C ILE A 213 -13.28 -20.77 -12.51
N ILE A 214 -12.79 -21.06 -13.72
CA ILE A 214 -13.49 -20.73 -14.97
C ILE A 214 -14.83 -21.49 -15.04
N VAL A 215 -14.82 -22.80 -14.75
CA VAL A 215 -16.05 -23.61 -14.74
C VAL A 215 -17.09 -23.02 -13.78
N ILE A 216 -16.68 -22.68 -12.55
CA ILE A 216 -17.56 -22.05 -11.57
C ILE A 216 -18.13 -20.73 -12.13
N GLY A 217 -17.31 -19.90 -12.77
CA GLY A 217 -17.72 -18.61 -13.33
C GLY A 217 -18.73 -18.69 -14.48
N VAL A 218 -18.84 -19.85 -15.15
CA VAL A 218 -19.80 -20.06 -16.25
C VAL A 218 -20.99 -20.93 -15.87
N LEU A 219 -21.02 -21.50 -14.65
CA LEU A 219 -22.16 -22.29 -14.17
C LEU A 219 -23.39 -21.41 -13.96
N PRO A 220 -24.62 -21.94 -14.20
CA PRO A 220 -25.84 -21.19 -13.91
C PRO A 220 -25.94 -20.81 -12.44
N GLN A 221 -26.29 -19.54 -12.18
CA GLN A 221 -26.25 -18.94 -10.83
C GLN A 221 -27.15 -19.64 -9.80
N ASN A 222 -28.23 -20.29 -10.23
CA ASN A 222 -29.14 -21.03 -9.36
C ASN A 222 -28.49 -22.25 -8.68
N TYR A 223 -27.41 -22.78 -9.24
CA TYR A 223 -26.66 -23.91 -8.65
C TYR A 223 -25.51 -23.45 -7.74
N LEU A 224 -25.22 -22.14 -7.68
CA LEU A 224 -24.09 -21.62 -6.92
C LEU A 224 -24.51 -21.09 -5.55
N PRO A 225 -23.74 -21.36 -4.47
CA PRO A 225 -23.92 -20.68 -3.20
C PRO A 225 -23.56 -19.18 -3.34
N ALA A 226 -24.14 -18.34 -2.48
CA ALA A 226 -24.06 -16.89 -2.57
C ALA A 226 -22.64 -16.33 -2.81
N PRO A 227 -21.55 -16.80 -2.15
CA PRO A 227 -20.21 -16.25 -2.38
C PRO A 227 -19.63 -16.56 -3.77
N LEU A 228 -20.13 -17.60 -4.44
CA LEU A 228 -19.68 -18.00 -5.78
C LEU A 228 -20.53 -17.40 -6.90
N LYS A 229 -21.66 -16.74 -6.57
CA LYS A 229 -22.44 -15.99 -7.54
C LYS A 229 -21.70 -14.76 -8.00
N PRO A 230 -21.89 -14.32 -9.26
CA PRO A 230 -21.40 -13.01 -9.69
C PRO A 230 -22.13 -11.89 -8.94
N MET A 231 -21.48 -10.75 -8.80
CA MET A 231 -22.15 -9.51 -8.41
C MET A 231 -23.18 -9.16 -9.47
N ASP A 232 -24.35 -8.66 -9.07
CA ASP A 232 -25.31 -8.09 -10.03
C ASP A 232 -24.74 -6.79 -10.65
N ASP A 233 -25.28 -6.40 -11.80
CA ASP A 233 -24.76 -5.29 -12.60
C ASP A 233 -24.69 -3.97 -11.81
N THR A 234 -25.69 -3.71 -10.98
CA THR A 234 -25.73 -2.49 -10.14
C THR A 234 -24.62 -2.51 -9.10
N TRP A 235 -24.50 -3.60 -8.34
CA TRP A 235 -23.44 -3.73 -7.34
C TRP A 235 -22.07 -3.69 -7.97
N HIS A 236 -21.86 -4.40 -9.09
CA HIS A 236 -20.60 -4.38 -9.82
C HIS A 236 -20.23 -2.97 -10.29
N ALA A 237 -21.16 -2.24 -10.90
CA ALA A 237 -20.95 -0.87 -11.37
C ALA A 237 -20.53 0.06 -10.22
N LEU A 238 -21.24 0.02 -9.07
CA LEU A 238 -20.89 0.79 -7.88
C LEU A 238 -19.50 0.41 -7.33
N ALA A 239 -19.17 -0.89 -7.33
CA ALA A 239 -17.87 -1.37 -6.86
C ALA A 239 -16.71 -0.89 -7.75
N VAL A 240 -16.89 -0.87 -9.08
CA VAL A 240 -15.92 -0.34 -10.05
C VAL A 240 -15.77 1.17 -9.86
N THR A 241 -16.86 1.92 -9.83
CA THR A 241 -16.85 3.38 -9.66
C THR A 241 -16.12 3.80 -8.37
N ARG A 242 -16.41 3.11 -7.25
CA ARG A 242 -15.80 3.45 -5.96
C ARG A 242 -14.37 2.90 -5.79
N SER A 243 -14.03 1.81 -6.44
CA SER A 243 -12.78 1.08 -6.17
C SER A 243 -12.16 0.49 -7.45
N PRO A 244 -11.88 1.33 -8.48
CA PRO A 244 -11.34 0.86 -9.77
C PRO A 244 -10.03 0.10 -9.61
N PHE A 245 -9.21 0.46 -8.64
CA PHE A 245 -7.95 -0.22 -8.34
C PHE A 245 -8.09 -1.74 -8.03
N SER A 246 -9.29 -2.20 -7.72
CA SER A 246 -9.57 -3.62 -7.44
C SER A 246 -9.77 -4.46 -8.69
N PHE A 247 -10.02 -3.84 -9.81
CA PHE A 247 -10.32 -4.45 -11.09
C PHE A 247 -9.16 -4.26 -12.05
N ILE A 248 -8.60 -5.37 -12.51
CA ILE A 248 -7.35 -5.34 -13.29
C ILE A 248 -7.52 -4.60 -14.63
N ASP A 249 -8.70 -4.66 -15.26
CA ASP A 249 -9.05 -3.96 -16.49
C ASP A 249 -9.09 -2.43 -16.36
N GLN A 250 -9.23 -1.93 -15.12
CA GLN A 250 -9.19 -0.50 -14.82
C GLN A 250 -7.77 0.02 -14.56
N TRP A 251 -6.76 -0.85 -14.64
CA TRP A 251 -5.39 -0.48 -14.38
C TRP A 251 -4.77 0.29 -15.54
N SER A 252 -3.87 1.21 -15.22
CA SER A 252 -3.12 1.98 -16.21
C SER A 252 -2.01 1.16 -16.87
N THR A 253 -1.52 1.65 -18.01
CA THR A 253 -0.35 1.06 -18.69
C THR A 253 0.89 1.00 -17.78
N ALA A 254 1.06 1.98 -16.87
CA ALA A 254 2.18 1.99 -15.92
C ALA A 254 2.16 0.77 -15.01
N GLU A 255 1.00 0.43 -14.48
CA GLU A 255 0.83 -0.68 -13.55
C GLU A 255 1.10 -2.02 -14.22
N TYR A 256 0.61 -2.21 -15.46
CA TYR A 256 0.97 -3.39 -16.26
C TYR A 256 2.48 -3.47 -16.54
N GLY A 257 3.11 -2.32 -16.85
CA GLY A 257 4.56 -2.24 -17.03
C GLY A 257 5.32 -2.68 -15.77
N HIS A 258 4.90 -2.22 -14.58
CA HIS A 258 5.51 -2.63 -13.31
C HIS A 258 5.33 -4.12 -13.02
N VAL A 259 4.16 -4.69 -13.30
CA VAL A 259 3.92 -6.15 -13.18
C VAL A 259 4.84 -6.91 -14.11
N LEU A 260 4.91 -6.54 -15.39
CA LEU A 260 5.77 -7.18 -16.38
C LEU A 260 7.25 -7.10 -16.00
N PHE A 261 7.70 -5.95 -15.46
CA PHE A 261 9.06 -5.80 -14.94
C PHE A 261 9.38 -6.84 -13.86
N MET A 262 8.53 -6.96 -12.83
CA MET A 262 8.73 -7.91 -11.74
C MET A 262 8.74 -9.35 -12.21
N LEU A 263 7.77 -9.73 -13.07
CA LEU A 263 7.68 -11.08 -13.63
C LEU A 263 8.89 -11.40 -14.51
N SER A 264 9.40 -10.44 -15.29
CA SER A 264 10.58 -10.62 -16.14
C SER A 264 11.85 -10.88 -15.31
N ILE A 265 12.06 -10.15 -14.23
CA ILE A 265 13.19 -10.39 -13.30
C ILE A 265 13.09 -11.79 -12.67
N LEU A 266 11.91 -12.20 -12.21
CA LEU A 266 11.69 -13.54 -11.64
C LEU A 266 11.86 -14.62 -12.69
N ALA A 267 11.39 -14.42 -13.93
CA ALA A 267 11.56 -15.35 -15.04
C ALA A 267 13.04 -15.55 -15.37
N TRP A 268 13.82 -14.45 -15.43
CA TRP A 268 15.27 -14.54 -15.60
C TRP A 268 15.92 -15.34 -14.47
N ALA A 269 15.63 -14.99 -13.23
CA ALA A 269 16.20 -15.67 -12.07
C ALA A 269 15.80 -17.15 -12.02
N SER A 270 14.59 -17.50 -12.48
CA SER A 270 14.09 -18.88 -12.57
C SER A 270 14.89 -19.77 -13.54
N CYS A 271 15.61 -19.15 -14.47
CA CYS A 271 16.44 -19.85 -15.46
C CYS A 271 17.93 -19.84 -15.08
N PHE A 272 18.44 -18.71 -14.62
CA PHE A 272 19.87 -18.46 -14.60
C PHE A 272 20.46 -18.26 -13.21
N ALA A 273 19.66 -18.08 -12.17
CA ALA A 273 20.14 -17.84 -10.81
C ALA A 273 20.77 -19.07 -10.16
N SER A 274 21.40 -18.86 -8.98
CA SER A 274 21.87 -19.95 -8.13
C SER A 274 20.72 -20.91 -7.78
N PRO A 275 21.02 -22.18 -7.46
CA PRO A 275 19.96 -23.21 -7.31
C PRO A 275 18.82 -22.80 -6.37
N LEU A 276 19.14 -22.21 -5.22
CA LEU A 276 18.12 -21.76 -4.26
C LEU A 276 17.26 -20.62 -4.81
N ILE A 277 17.89 -19.55 -5.32
CA ILE A 277 17.16 -18.39 -5.88
C ILE A 277 16.34 -18.84 -7.09
N ARG A 278 16.89 -19.72 -7.93
CA ARG A 278 16.21 -20.30 -9.09
C ARG A 278 14.94 -21.04 -8.69
N SER A 279 15.05 -21.94 -7.72
CA SER A 279 13.90 -22.72 -7.25
C SER A 279 12.79 -21.81 -6.70
N LEU A 280 13.17 -20.87 -5.87
CA LEU A 280 12.22 -19.90 -5.29
C LEU A 280 11.58 -19.00 -6.35
N SER A 281 12.39 -18.46 -7.26
CA SER A 281 11.86 -17.64 -8.36
C SER A 281 10.85 -18.39 -9.21
N ARG A 282 11.06 -19.71 -9.45
CA ARG A 282 10.09 -20.55 -10.16
C ARG A 282 8.78 -20.67 -9.43
N ILE A 283 8.82 -20.94 -8.12
CA ILE A 283 7.62 -21.10 -7.30
C ILE A 283 6.87 -19.76 -7.20
N ILE A 284 7.57 -18.68 -6.89
CA ILE A 284 6.94 -17.34 -6.77
C ILE A 284 6.38 -16.88 -8.12
N LEU A 285 7.08 -17.11 -9.22
CA LEU A 285 6.59 -16.78 -10.56
C LEU A 285 5.31 -17.56 -10.89
N LEU A 286 5.27 -18.86 -10.59
CA LEU A 286 4.07 -19.69 -10.79
C LEU A 286 2.90 -19.16 -9.97
N ILE A 287 3.11 -18.87 -8.68
CA ILE A 287 2.08 -18.32 -7.80
C ILE A 287 1.59 -16.96 -8.34
N SER A 288 2.52 -16.08 -8.70
CA SER A 288 2.19 -14.76 -9.23
C SER A 288 1.32 -14.85 -10.49
N ILE A 289 1.72 -15.68 -11.45
CA ILE A 289 0.97 -15.87 -12.69
C ILE A 289 -0.40 -16.47 -12.41
N THR A 290 -0.49 -17.48 -11.55
CA THR A 290 -1.76 -18.13 -11.18
C THR A 290 -2.74 -17.13 -10.57
N PHE A 291 -2.29 -16.34 -9.60
CA PHE A 291 -3.13 -15.34 -8.92
C PHE A 291 -3.52 -14.17 -9.85
N LEU A 292 -2.61 -13.73 -10.74
CA LEU A 292 -2.94 -12.71 -11.73
C LEU A 292 -3.95 -13.18 -12.76
N ILE A 293 -3.83 -14.44 -13.25
CA ILE A 293 -4.85 -15.04 -14.12
C ILE A 293 -6.18 -15.13 -13.36
N THR A 294 -6.17 -15.54 -12.09
CA THR A 294 -7.38 -15.55 -11.26
C THR A 294 -7.99 -14.15 -11.14
N SER A 295 -7.17 -13.10 -11.07
CA SER A 295 -7.67 -11.71 -11.06
C SER A 295 -8.32 -11.32 -12.39
N VAL A 296 -7.74 -11.74 -13.52
CA VAL A 296 -8.36 -11.54 -14.84
C VAL A 296 -9.70 -12.28 -14.93
N ILE A 297 -9.75 -13.54 -14.48
CA ILE A 297 -11.00 -14.31 -14.44
C ILE A 297 -12.02 -13.62 -13.53
N SER A 298 -11.61 -13.10 -12.36
CA SER A 298 -12.47 -12.34 -11.45
C SER A 298 -13.12 -11.13 -12.13
N THR A 299 -12.35 -10.39 -12.93
CA THR A 299 -12.84 -9.23 -13.68
C THR A 299 -13.84 -9.62 -14.78
N ILE A 300 -13.66 -10.78 -15.41
CA ILE A 300 -14.55 -11.26 -16.48
C ILE A 300 -15.83 -11.89 -15.90
N THR A 301 -15.72 -12.64 -14.81
CA THR A 301 -16.85 -13.41 -14.25
C THR A 301 -17.62 -12.65 -13.18
N HIS A 302 -17.06 -11.57 -12.66
CA HIS A 302 -17.57 -10.78 -11.52
C HIS A 302 -17.90 -11.63 -10.28
N THR A 303 -17.32 -12.84 -10.17
CA THR A 303 -17.58 -13.77 -9.06
C THR A 303 -17.26 -13.09 -7.73
N THR A 304 -18.27 -12.96 -6.86
CA THR A 304 -18.22 -12.15 -5.63
C THR A 304 -16.98 -12.45 -4.78
N ILE A 305 -16.72 -13.74 -4.47
CA ILE A 305 -15.59 -14.11 -3.62
C ILE A 305 -14.23 -13.77 -4.28
N LEU A 306 -14.12 -13.83 -5.61
CA LEU A 306 -12.89 -13.50 -6.31
C LEU A 306 -12.62 -11.99 -6.31
N VAL A 307 -13.67 -11.19 -6.51
CA VAL A 307 -13.60 -9.72 -6.40
C VAL A 307 -13.18 -9.32 -4.97
N GLN A 308 -13.79 -9.94 -3.96
CA GLN A 308 -13.46 -9.68 -2.55
C GLN A 308 -12.06 -10.16 -2.16
N ALA A 309 -11.62 -11.31 -2.68
CA ALA A 309 -10.29 -11.87 -2.39
C ALA A 309 -9.14 -11.09 -3.04
N GLN A 310 -9.40 -10.29 -4.08
CA GLN A 310 -8.39 -9.45 -4.74
C GLN A 310 -7.08 -10.23 -5.01
N PRO A 311 -7.08 -11.28 -5.87
CA PRO A 311 -5.91 -12.16 -6.02
C PRO A 311 -4.64 -11.42 -6.48
N TRP A 312 -4.78 -10.29 -7.19
CA TRP A 312 -3.67 -9.41 -7.58
C TRP A 312 -2.81 -8.93 -6.39
N ARG A 313 -3.31 -9.01 -5.16
CA ARG A 313 -2.50 -8.69 -3.97
C ARG A 313 -1.27 -9.59 -3.80
N VAL A 314 -1.17 -10.71 -4.51
CA VAL A 314 0.07 -11.50 -4.62
C VAL A 314 1.29 -10.64 -4.97
N LEU A 315 1.07 -9.50 -5.62
CA LEU A 315 2.13 -8.60 -6.09
C LEU A 315 3.00 -8.04 -4.95
N TRP A 316 2.52 -7.96 -3.72
CA TRP A 316 3.37 -7.58 -2.59
C TRP A 316 4.54 -8.55 -2.39
N LEU A 317 4.25 -9.85 -2.42
CA LEU A 317 5.26 -10.90 -2.28
C LEU A 317 6.12 -11.00 -3.54
N THR A 318 5.49 -10.93 -4.73
CA THR A 318 6.17 -10.90 -6.03
C THR A 318 7.24 -9.81 -6.07
N LYS A 319 6.90 -8.61 -5.57
CA LYS A 319 7.81 -7.46 -5.58
C LYS A 319 9.01 -7.66 -4.66
N ILE A 320 8.79 -8.15 -3.44
CA ILE A 320 9.89 -8.46 -2.52
C ILE A 320 10.87 -9.46 -3.16
N PHE A 321 10.36 -10.54 -3.75
CA PHE A 321 11.22 -11.53 -4.40
C PHE A 321 11.87 -11.02 -5.69
N ALA A 322 11.20 -10.16 -6.45
CA ALA A 322 11.79 -9.52 -7.63
C ALA A 322 12.96 -8.60 -7.23
N ILE A 323 12.84 -7.81 -6.14
CA ILE A 323 13.92 -6.99 -5.61
C ILE A 323 15.11 -7.86 -5.18
N LEU A 324 14.85 -8.95 -4.46
CA LEU A 324 15.92 -9.89 -4.06
C LEU A 324 16.57 -10.56 -5.27
N ALA A 325 15.78 -10.99 -6.26
CA ALA A 325 16.31 -11.56 -7.50
C ALA A 325 17.10 -10.55 -8.32
N ALA A 326 16.68 -9.26 -8.36
CA ALA A 326 17.41 -8.18 -9.01
C ALA A 326 18.78 -7.96 -8.37
N LEU A 327 18.89 -7.98 -7.04
CA LEU A 327 20.18 -7.88 -6.36
C LEU A 327 21.13 -9.01 -6.81
N TRP A 328 20.63 -10.25 -6.90
CA TRP A 328 21.43 -11.35 -7.44
C TRP A 328 21.87 -11.07 -8.88
N LEU A 329 20.96 -10.60 -9.74
CA LEU A 329 21.23 -10.27 -11.14
C LEU A 329 22.37 -9.24 -11.23
N TYR A 330 22.29 -8.15 -10.48
CA TYR A 330 23.34 -7.14 -10.42
C TYR A 330 24.67 -7.73 -9.93
N ALA A 331 24.68 -8.46 -8.84
CA ALA A 331 25.88 -9.08 -8.30
C ALA A 331 26.56 -10.04 -9.29
N ALA A 332 25.77 -10.78 -10.07
CA ALA A 332 26.26 -11.76 -11.05
C ALA A 332 26.86 -11.14 -12.32
N TYR A 333 26.31 -10.00 -12.78
CA TYR A 333 26.62 -9.48 -14.10
C TYR A 333 27.36 -8.13 -14.09
N TRP A 334 27.31 -7.34 -13.02
CA TRP A 334 27.90 -6.00 -12.96
C TRP A 334 29.40 -5.95 -13.28
N HIS A 335 30.16 -6.97 -12.89
CA HIS A 335 31.61 -7.01 -13.05
C HIS A 335 32.09 -7.62 -14.36
N LYS A 336 31.17 -8.10 -15.24
CA LYS A 336 31.54 -8.79 -16.47
C LYS A 336 32.10 -7.80 -17.51
N THR A 337 31.24 -7.08 -18.20
CA THR A 337 31.64 -6.12 -19.23
C THR A 337 30.91 -4.78 -19.10
N GLN A 338 31.37 -3.76 -19.84
CA GLN A 338 30.71 -2.47 -19.85
C GLN A 338 29.25 -2.58 -20.36
N ILE A 339 28.99 -3.45 -21.35
CA ILE A 339 27.64 -3.67 -21.91
C ILE A 339 26.70 -4.23 -20.84
N HIS A 340 27.16 -5.20 -20.03
CA HIS A 340 26.37 -5.71 -18.90
C HIS A 340 25.97 -4.59 -17.94
N ARG A 341 26.89 -3.68 -17.62
CA ARG A 341 26.59 -2.55 -16.73
C ARG A 341 25.54 -1.60 -17.33
N ILE A 342 25.67 -1.30 -18.64
CA ILE A 342 24.70 -0.45 -19.35
C ILE A 342 23.30 -1.10 -19.31
N ILE A 343 23.20 -2.40 -19.62
CA ILE A 343 21.92 -3.12 -19.57
C ILE A 343 21.34 -3.13 -18.16
N LEU A 344 22.18 -3.35 -17.14
CA LEU A 344 21.74 -3.34 -15.74
C LEU A 344 21.28 -1.95 -15.30
N LEU A 345 21.99 -0.88 -15.68
CA LEU A 345 21.55 0.49 -15.43
C LEU A 345 20.22 0.78 -16.15
N ALA A 346 20.06 0.30 -17.37
CA ALA A 346 18.78 0.38 -18.09
C ALA A 346 17.65 -0.34 -17.36
N LEU A 347 17.91 -1.52 -16.79
CA LEU A 347 16.97 -2.26 -15.96
C LEU A 347 16.63 -1.57 -14.62
N ALA A 348 17.45 -0.63 -14.17
CA ALA A 348 17.11 0.16 -12.97
C ALA A 348 16.04 1.24 -13.28
N LEU A 349 15.95 1.73 -14.53
CA LEU A 349 15.00 2.78 -14.89
C LEU A 349 13.54 2.41 -14.62
N PRO A 350 13.02 1.23 -15.03
CA PRO A 350 11.64 0.84 -14.70
C PRO A 350 11.35 0.75 -13.20
N ALA A 351 12.39 0.54 -12.41
CA ALA A 351 12.25 0.44 -10.96
C ALA A 351 12.13 1.81 -10.27
N ILE A 352 12.66 2.85 -10.90
CA ILE A 352 12.74 4.22 -10.34
C ILE A 352 11.89 5.24 -11.10
N SER A 353 11.39 4.87 -12.29
CA SER A 353 10.63 5.76 -13.16
C SER A 353 9.13 5.68 -12.88
N THR A 354 8.49 6.82 -12.85
CA THR A 354 7.02 6.96 -12.89
C THR A 354 6.47 6.88 -14.32
N ILE A 355 7.36 6.79 -15.34
CA ILE A 355 6.95 6.74 -16.75
C ILE A 355 6.32 5.38 -17.06
N SER A 356 5.09 5.40 -17.52
CA SER A 356 4.20 4.27 -17.67
C SER A 356 4.73 3.10 -18.50
N TRP A 357 5.51 3.36 -19.57
CA TRP A 357 5.96 2.33 -20.51
C TRP A 357 7.32 1.71 -20.20
N THR A 358 8.10 2.27 -19.28
CA THR A 358 9.49 1.82 -19.02
C THR A 358 9.57 0.36 -18.55
N GLY A 359 8.55 -0.11 -17.84
CA GLY A 359 8.48 -1.50 -17.37
C GLY A 359 8.47 -2.53 -18.50
N PHE A 360 7.92 -2.19 -19.67
CA PHE A 360 7.90 -3.06 -20.86
C PHE A 360 9.28 -3.25 -21.49
N LEU A 361 10.26 -2.45 -21.14
CA LEU A 361 11.64 -2.63 -21.59
C LEU A 361 12.33 -3.82 -20.91
N ALA A 362 11.88 -4.25 -19.75
CA ALA A 362 12.56 -5.30 -18.98
C ALA A 362 12.78 -6.61 -19.74
N PRO A 363 11.77 -7.22 -20.40
CA PRO A 363 12.00 -8.45 -21.16
C PRO A 363 12.99 -8.25 -22.32
N VAL A 364 12.97 -7.08 -22.98
CA VAL A 364 13.90 -6.75 -24.07
C VAL A 364 15.33 -6.63 -23.54
N LEU A 365 15.53 -5.92 -22.44
CA LEU A 365 16.85 -5.73 -21.82
C LEU A 365 17.42 -7.06 -21.29
N LEU A 366 16.57 -7.92 -20.73
CA LEU A 366 16.98 -9.25 -20.30
C LEU A 366 17.29 -10.16 -21.48
N PHE A 367 16.56 -10.07 -22.59
CA PHE A 367 16.91 -10.76 -23.83
C PHE A 367 18.26 -10.30 -24.38
N LEU A 368 18.55 -8.98 -24.38
CA LEU A 368 19.86 -8.45 -24.77
C LEU A 368 20.97 -8.96 -23.83
N LEU A 369 20.72 -9.03 -22.54
CA LEU A 369 21.65 -9.61 -21.56
C LEU A 369 21.94 -11.09 -21.88
N TRP A 370 20.89 -11.87 -22.17
CA TRP A 370 21.03 -13.28 -22.57
C TRP A 370 21.83 -13.45 -23.86
N ARG A 371 21.55 -12.62 -24.87
CA ARG A 371 22.27 -12.61 -26.15
C ARG A 371 23.75 -12.28 -25.94
N GLN A 372 24.05 -11.28 -25.10
CA GLN A 372 25.42 -10.87 -24.77
C GLN A 372 26.20 -12.01 -24.08
N GLU A 373 25.54 -12.81 -23.25
CA GLU A 373 26.16 -13.98 -22.59
C GLU A 373 26.48 -15.11 -23.56
N ARG A 374 25.66 -15.28 -24.61
CA ARG A 374 25.84 -16.38 -25.57
C ARG A 374 26.72 -16.02 -26.76
N HIS A 375 26.72 -14.77 -27.15
CA HIS A 375 27.42 -14.28 -28.35
C HIS A 375 28.16 -12.98 -28.04
N PRO A 376 29.23 -13.02 -27.25
CA PRO A 376 29.98 -11.82 -26.87
C PRO A 376 30.62 -11.10 -28.07
N GLU A 377 30.88 -11.81 -29.17
CA GLU A 377 31.50 -11.26 -30.36
C GLU A 377 30.54 -10.47 -31.26
N THR A 378 29.25 -10.72 -31.17
CA THR A 378 28.20 -10.02 -31.96
C THR A 378 27.75 -8.70 -31.33
N VAL A 379 28.64 -8.08 -30.63
CA VAL A 379 28.41 -6.92 -29.79
C VAL A 379 27.83 -5.78 -30.63
N LEU A 380 26.79 -5.18 -30.11
CA LEU A 380 26.36 -3.82 -30.35
C LEU A 380 27.59 -2.94 -30.63
N ALA A 381 27.84 -2.62 -31.93
CA ALA A 381 28.94 -1.77 -32.35
C ALA A 381 28.95 -0.46 -31.53
N GLY A 382 30.06 0.26 -31.49
CA GLY A 382 30.22 1.45 -30.65
C GLY A 382 29.08 2.47 -30.73
N PHE A 383 28.42 2.57 -31.88
CA PHE A 383 27.22 3.39 -32.10
C PHE A 383 26.02 2.95 -31.23
N ALA A 384 25.77 1.65 -31.08
CA ALA A 384 24.67 1.16 -30.24
C ALA A 384 24.94 1.36 -28.75
N LYS A 385 26.21 1.36 -28.32
CA LYS A 385 26.57 1.70 -26.92
C LYS A 385 26.24 3.16 -26.62
N SER A 386 26.61 4.05 -27.53
CA SER A 386 26.35 5.48 -27.41
C SER A 386 24.83 5.77 -27.48
N ALA A 387 24.11 5.13 -28.40
CA ALA A 387 22.66 5.29 -28.55
C ALA A 387 21.91 4.80 -27.33
N VAL A 388 22.25 3.62 -26.78
CA VAL A 388 21.63 3.12 -25.54
C VAL A 388 21.97 4.01 -24.35
N ALA A 389 23.22 4.46 -24.20
CA ALA A 389 23.58 5.38 -23.13
C ALA A 389 22.86 6.73 -23.24
N SER A 390 22.71 7.25 -24.47
CA SER A 390 21.97 8.50 -24.72
C SER A 390 20.47 8.34 -24.45
N LEU A 391 19.86 7.25 -24.92
CA LEU A 391 18.46 6.93 -24.62
C LEU A 391 18.21 6.79 -23.11
N LEU A 392 19.15 6.19 -22.39
CA LEU A 392 19.08 6.07 -20.93
C LEU A 392 19.20 7.43 -20.25
N GLY A 393 20.12 8.28 -20.71
CA GLY A 393 20.25 9.66 -20.24
C GLY A 393 18.98 10.46 -20.48
N VAL A 394 18.43 10.39 -21.68
CA VAL A 394 17.17 11.06 -22.05
C VAL A 394 16.00 10.51 -21.22
N ALA A 395 15.86 9.20 -21.08
CA ALA A 395 14.80 8.61 -20.27
C ALA A 395 14.91 8.99 -18.78
N PHE A 396 16.14 9.07 -18.26
CA PHE A 396 16.40 9.54 -16.89
C PHE A 396 15.99 11.02 -16.72
N PHE A 397 16.40 11.89 -17.66
CA PHE A 397 16.04 13.32 -17.63
C PHE A 397 14.54 13.53 -17.81
N ILE A 398 13.88 12.77 -18.70
CA ILE A 398 12.43 12.84 -18.88
C ILE A 398 11.72 12.36 -17.59
N SER A 399 12.20 11.28 -16.96
CA SER A 399 11.64 10.80 -15.68
C SER A 399 11.77 11.82 -14.57
N LEU A 400 12.89 12.52 -14.51
CA LEU A 400 13.13 13.59 -13.54
C LEU A 400 12.23 14.80 -13.82
N ALA A 401 12.13 15.22 -15.09
CA ALA A 401 11.33 16.37 -15.51
C ALA A 401 9.82 16.13 -15.46
N ALA A 402 9.39 14.88 -15.62
CA ALA A 402 7.97 14.49 -15.53
C ALA A 402 7.50 14.20 -14.11
N SER A 403 8.36 14.32 -13.09
CA SER A 403 7.91 14.20 -11.71
C SER A 403 7.04 15.41 -11.35
N PRO A 404 5.89 15.22 -10.69
CA PRO A 404 5.04 16.33 -10.24
C PRO A 404 5.81 17.35 -9.40
N GLU A 405 6.76 16.88 -8.61
CA GLU A 405 7.58 17.70 -7.71
C GLU A 405 8.55 18.63 -8.48
N MET A 406 9.11 18.17 -9.61
CA MET A 406 9.93 19.03 -10.48
C MET A 406 9.08 20.02 -11.26
N MET A 407 7.86 19.63 -11.64
CA MET A 407 6.89 20.51 -12.28
C MET A 407 6.49 21.64 -11.33
N ASP A 408 6.18 21.34 -10.09
CA ASP A 408 5.86 22.34 -9.04
C ASP A 408 7.04 23.29 -8.78
N LEU A 409 8.28 22.79 -8.77
CA LEU A 409 9.48 23.61 -8.64
C LEU A 409 9.67 24.54 -9.85
N CYS A 410 9.48 24.04 -11.08
CA CYS A 410 9.60 24.82 -12.31
C CYS A 410 8.49 25.88 -12.44
N LEU A 411 7.30 25.63 -11.86
CA LEU A 411 6.18 26.58 -11.84
C LEU A 411 6.27 27.60 -10.71
N GLY A 412 7.33 27.59 -9.90
CA GLY A 412 7.55 28.56 -8.83
C GLY A 412 6.66 28.36 -7.61
N ILE A 413 6.04 27.20 -7.47
CA ILE A 413 5.28 26.81 -6.26
C ILE A 413 6.30 26.46 -5.18
N VAL A 414 6.68 27.45 -4.37
CA VAL A 414 7.68 27.27 -3.31
C VAL A 414 7.05 26.49 -2.15
N PRO A 415 7.60 25.33 -1.77
CA PRO A 415 7.14 24.60 -0.59
C PRO A 415 7.38 25.40 0.69
N SER A 416 6.49 25.25 1.66
CA SER A 416 6.45 26.01 2.91
C SER A 416 7.61 25.74 3.89
N ALA A 417 8.49 24.75 3.60
CA ALA A 417 9.66 24.46 4.41
C ALA A 417 10.88 24.02 3.57
N PRO A 418 12.11 24.47 3.89
CA PRO A 418 13.33 24.15 3.13
C PRO A 418 13.63 22.64 3.00
N LEU A 419 13.20 21.85 3.98
CA LEU A 419 13.39 20.39 3.97
C LEU A 419 12.36 19.65 3.09
N ASP A 420 11.16 20.21 2.90
CA ASP A 420 10.23 19.69 1.92
C ASP A 420 10.78 19.81 0.50
N ILE A 421 11.61 20.83 0.24
CA ILE A 421 12.33 20.98 -1.04
C ILE A 421 13.32 19.83 -1.22
N VAL A 422 14.10 19.47 -0.20
CA VAL A 422 15.08 18.39 -0.29
C VAL A 422 14.36 17.04 -0.46
N PHE A 423 13.25 16.82 0.26
CA PHE A 423 12.45 15.59 0.16
C PHE A 423 11.63 15.50 -1.14
N LYS A 424 11.33 16.64 -1.77
CA LYS A 424 10.66 16.71 -3.07
C LYS A 424 11.65 16.69 -4.25
N LEU A 425 12.83 17.31 -4.14
CA LEU A 425 13.87 17.32 -5.15
C LEU A 425 14.58 15.98 -5.32
N PHE A 426 14.64 15.17 -4.26
CA PHE A 426 15.09 13.80 -4.35
C PHE A 426 13.84 12.91 -4.30
N PRO A 427 13.27 12.54 -5.46
CA PRO A 427 12.21 11.55 -5.47
C PRO A 427 12.68 10.36 -4.63
N PRO A 428 11.79 9.64 -3.96
CA PRO A 428 12.12 8.57 -3.01
C PRO A 428 13.09 7.52 -3.57
N TYR A 429 13.37 7.55 -4.85
CA TYR A 429 14.23 6.64 -5.60
C TYR A 429 15.62 7.21 -5.93
N GLY A 430 15.86 8.51 -5.77
CA GLY A 430 17.18 9.13 -6.00
C GLY A 430 18.28 8.55 -5.11
N TRP A 431 17.88 7.97 -3.96
CA TRP A 431 18.77 7.26 -3.05
C TRP A 431 19.40 6.00 -3.66
N LEU A 432 18.81 5.41 -4.69
CA LEU A 432 19.42 4.31 -5.44
C LEU A 432 20.72 4.72 -6.11
N VAL A 433 20.85 5.98 -6.52
CA VAL A 433 22.11 6.52 -7.06
C VAL A 433 23.21 6.49 -6.01
N PHE A 434 22.88 6.69 -4.73
CA PHE A 434 23.85 6.58 -3.63
C PHE A 434 24.18 5.12 -3.26
N ILE A 435 23.32 4.16 -3.59
CA ILE A 435 23.56 2.73 -3.36
C ILE A 435 24.44 2.14 -4.46
N LEU A 436 24.36 2.67 -5.71
CA LEU A 436 25.18 2.22 -6.82
C LEU A 436 26.69 2.16 -6.52
N PRO A 437 27.33 3.12 -5.78
CA PRO A 437 28.71 3.02 -5.37
C PRO A 437 29.01 1.84 -4.44
N PHE A 438 28.02 1.39 -3.63
CA PHE A 438 28.20 0.21 -2.75
C PHE A 438 28.28 -1.09 -3.55
N PHE A 439 27.75 -1.12 -4.79
CA PHE A 439 27.99 -2.21 -5.74
C PHE A 439 29.38 -2.15 -6.39
N GLN A 440 30.14 -1.07 -6.20
CA GLN A 440 31.55 -0.96 -6.56
C GLN A 440 32.43 -0.81 -5.32
N PRO A 441 32.81 -1.93 -4.67
CA PRO A 441 33.66 -1.89 -3.46
C PRO A 441 34.94 -1.12 -3.63
N ARG A 442 35.45 -1.03 -4.87
CA ARG A 442 36.72 -0.38 -5.19
C ARG A 442 36.74 1.14 -5.02
N TRP A 443 35.58 1.81 -5.06
CA TRP A 443 35.51 3.27 -4.92
C TRP A 443 35.40 3.71 -3.47
N PHE A 444 34.51 3.06 -2.68
CA PHE A 444 34.26 3.42 -1.27
C PHE A 444 35.23 2.75 -0.28
N THR A 445 35.84 1.63 -0.66
CA THR A 445 36.74 0.89 0.24
C THR A 445 38.20 1.20 0.04
N LYS A 446 38.58 2.06 -0.95
CA LYS A 446 40.01 2.33 -1.29
C LYS A 446 40.78 2.99 -0.17
N THR A 447 40.17 3.89 0.58
CA THR A 447 40.87 4.61 1.64
C THR A 447 40.12 4.58 2.98
N ARG A 448 40.86 4.74 4.09
CA ARG A 448 40.23 4.91 5.41
C ARG A 448 39.31 6.15 5.44
N MET A 449 39.70 7.21 4.71
CA MET A 449 38.95 8.46 4.61
C MET A 449 37.57 8.25 3.97
N THR A 450 37.45 7.53 2.84
CA THR A 450 36.16 7.31 2.16
C THR A 450 35.18 6.51 3.00
N ARG A 451 35.69 5.53 3.78
CA ARG A 451 34.87 4.77 4.74
C ARG A 451 34.38 5.64 5.89
N PHE A 452 35.24 6.49 6.41
CA PHE A 452 34.89 7.42 7.47
C PHE A 452 33.84 8.43 7.02
N ILE A 453 33.98 9.01 5.83
CA ILE A 453 32.98 9.91 5.23
C ILE A 453 31.63 9.18 5.04
N ALA A 454 31.63 7.96 4.50
CA ALA A 454 30.41 7.19 4.32
C ALA A 454 29.70 6.89 5.67
N LEU A 455 30.47 6.61 6.71
CA LEU A 455 29.94 6.43 8.06
C LEU A 455 29.33 7.72 8.60
N LEU A 456 30.02 8.86 8.49
CA LEU A 456 29.53 10.16 8.96
C LEU A 456 28.24 10.54 8.23
N VAL A 457 28.18 10.43 6.90
CA VAL A 457 26.98 10.69 6.10
C VAL A 457 25.84 9.77 6.53
N SER A 458 26.10 8.50 6.80
CA SER A 458 25.07 7.57 7.26
C SER A 458 24.53 7.93 8.65
N ILE A 459 25.39 8.39 9.56
CA ILE A 459 24.99 8.85 10.90
C ILE A 459 24.17 10.15 10.78
N GLU A 460 24.61 11.09 9.97
CA GLU A 460 23.87 12.35 9.73
C GLU A 460 22.48 12.09 9.17
N LEU A 461 22.39 11.24 8.15
CA LEU A 461 21.11 10.81 7.59
C LEU A 461 20.21 10.13 8.64
N LEU A 462 20.77 9.31 9.52
CA LEU A 462 20.02 8.66 10.59
C LEU A 462 19.47 9.70 11.58
N ILE A 463 20.30 10.65 12.00
CA ILE A 463 19.88 11.71 12.94
C ILE A 463 18.77 12.55 12.32
N VAL A 464 18.94 13.01 11.08
CA VAL A 464 17.96 13.82 10.38
C VAL A 464 16.66 13.03 10.17
N SER A 465 16.73 11.79 9.68
CA SER A 465 15.56 10.96 9.44
C SER A 465 14.80 10.64 10.73
N ALA A 466 15.52 10.35 11.82
CA ALA A 466 14.92 10.09 13.12
C ALA A 466 14.27 11.35 13.72
N TRP A 467 14.89 12.52 13.54
CA TRP A 467 14.34 13.80 13.99
C TRP A 467 13.02 14.12 13.29
N TYR A 468 12.93 13.86 12.00
CA TYR A 468 11.74 14.11 11.18
C TYR A 468 10.79 12.91 11.11
N TRP A 469 11.02 11.86 11.87
CA TRP A 469 10.22 10.63 11.81
C TRP A 469 8.78 10.84 12.27
N ASP A 470 8.60 11.61 13.35
CA ASP A 470 7.29 11.87 13.92
C ASP A 470 6.64 13.09 13.24
N ARG A 471 5.70 12.82 12.34
CA ARG A 471 4.98 13.81 11.54
C ARG A 471 3.47 13.83 11.82
N HIS A 472 3.01 13.16 12.88
CA HIS A 472 1.58 13.09 13.17
C HIS A 472 0.93 14.47 13.36
N LYS A 473 1.66 15.47 13.83
CA LYS A 473 1.19 16.83 14.07
C LYS A 473 0.92 17.63 12.78
N PHE A 474 1.47 17.21 11.63
CA PHE A 474 1.29 17.94 10.38
C PHE A 474 -0.05 17.63 9.67
N GLY A 475 -0.75 16.56 10.06
CA GLY A 475 -2.08 16.23 9.55
C GLY A 475 -3.17 16.95 10.37
N LYS A 476 -4.04 17.75 9.71
CA LYS A 476 -5.16 18.45 10.40
C LYS A 476 -6.04 17.49 11.22
N GLU A 477 -6.35 16.33 10.68
CA GLU A 477 -7.18 15.33 11.36
C GLU A 477 -6.47 14.73 12.57
N ASN A 478 -5.18 14.40 12.45
CA ASN A 478 -4.39 13.88 13.54
C ASN A 478 -4.20 14.92 14.67
N ALA A 479 -4.09 16.20 14.33
CA ALA A 479 -4.03 17.24 15.35
C ALA A 479 -5.25 17.20 16.27
N CYS A 480 -6.47 17.05 15.69
CA CYS A 480 -7.71 16.92 16.47
C CYS A 480 -7.79 15.62 17.29
N ILE A 481 -7.18 14.53 16.81
CA ILE A 481 -7.16 13.24 17.53
C ILE A 481 -6.20 13.30 18.74
N TRP A 482 -5.09 14.02 18.60
CA TRP A 482 -4.07 14.16 19.66
C TRP A 482 -4.42 15.23 20.69
N ASP A 483 -5.02 16.33 20.24
CA ASP A 483 -5.48 17.44 21.09
C ASP A 483 -6.90 17.84 20.66
N PRO A 484 -7.92 17.18 21.24
CA PRO A 484 -9.31 17.37 20.84
C PRO A 484 -9.84 18.80 21.11
N GLY A 485 -9.29 19.52 22.11
CA GLY A 485 -9.77 20.86 22.46
C GLY A 485 -11.29 20.95 22.58
N GLY A 486 -11.91 21.88 21.87
CA GLY A 486 -13.37 22.07 21.85
C GLY A 486 -14.20 20.90 21.33
N LEU A 487 -13.57 19.88 20.68
CA LEU A 487 -14.27 18.63 20.31
C LEU A 487 -14.61 17.77 21.52
N SER A 488 -13.88 17.90 22.62
CA SER A 488 -14.23 17.20 23.89
C SER A 488 -15.54 17.73 24.48
N ASP A 489 -15.79 19.03 24.37
CA ASP A 489 -17.05 19.64 24.80
C ASP A 489 -18.20 19.21 23.89
N MET A 490 -17.93 19.07 22.59
CA MET A 490 -18.88 18.54 21.61
C MET A 490 -19.19 17.05 21.88
N GLU A 491 -18.18 16.23 22.19
CA GLU A 491 -18.37 14.81 22.57
C GLU A 491 -19.31 14.71 23.81
N ALA A 492 -19.07 15.54 24.81
CA ALA A 492 -19.89 15.59 26.04
C ALA A 492 -21.32 16.11 25.80
N TYR A 493 -21.51 16.97 24.82
CA TYR A 493 -22.84 17.48 24.46
C TYR A 493 -23.69 16.47 23.70
N LEU A 494 -23.09 15.66 22.83
CA LEU A 494 -23.81 14.71 21.99
C LEU A 494 -24.21 13.45 22.77
N PRO A 495 -25.48 12.98 22.69
CA PRO A 495 -25.89 11.71 23.27
C PRO A 495 -25.01 10.55 22.79
N GLU A 496 -24.81 9.55 23.63
CA GLU A 496 -23.89 8.42 23.35
C GLU A 496 -24.24 7.61 22.10
N HIS A 497 -25.52 7.47 21.81
CA HIS A 497 -26.03 6.69 20.68
C HIS A 497 -26.45 7.57 19.47
N ALA A 498 -26.12 8.86 19.50
CA ALA A 498 -26.49 9.76 18.43
C ALA A 498 -25.83 9.38 17.10
N VAL A 499 -26.62 9.38 16.05
CA VAL A 499 -26.13 9.33 14.66
C VAL A 499 -25.86 10.76 14.22
N VAL A 500 -24.63 11.04 13.82
CA VAL A 500 -24.23 12.36 13.36
C VAL A 500 -23.91 12.37 11.88
N TYR A 501 -24.17 13.48 11.20
CA TYR A 501 -23.51 13.79 9.94
C TYR A 501 -22.43 14.83 10.20
N PHE A 502 -21.18 14.49 9.91
CA PHE A 502 -20.04 15.39 10.05
C PHE A 502 -19.51 15.77 8.67
N GLN A 503 -19.49 17.07 8.37
CA GLN A 503 -19.26 17.57 7.00
C GLN A 503 -17.90 17.23 6.41
N ASP A 504 -16.82 17.20 7.21
CA ASP A 504 -15.46 17.13 6.68
C ASP A 504 -14.87 15.70 6.68
N SER A 505 -14.59 15.19 7.87
CA SER A 505 -13.72 14.03 8.06
C SER A 505 -14.40 12.93 8.87
N LEU A 506 -14.25 11.69 8.43
CA LEU A 506 -14.70 10.53 9.17
C LEU A 506 -13.88 10.29 10.46
N ALA A 507 -12.65 10.80 10.53
CA ALA A 507 -11.78 10.61 11.69
C ALA A 507 -12.36 11.27 12.95
N ILE A 508 -12.98 12.43 12.82
CA ILE A 508 -13.55 13.16 13.98
C ILE A 508 -14.74 12.42 14.59
N PRO A 509 -15.82 12.09 13.86
CA PRO A 509 -16.95 11.39 14.45
C PRO A 509 -16.55 10.02 15.03
N TRP A 510 -15.66 9.28 14.38
CA TRP A 510 -15.26 7.95 14.84
C TRP A 510 -14.27 8.00 16.02
N LEU A 511 -13.17 8.76 15.87
CA LEU A 511 -12.03 8.63 16.79
C LEU A 511 -12.09 9.61 17.95
N VAL A 512 -12.75 10.75 17.78
CA VAL A 512 -12.87 11.80 18.80
C VAL A 512 -14.25 11.71 19.46
N LEU A 513 -15.32 11.90 18.67
CA LEU A 513 -16.68 11.93 19.21
C LEU A 513 -17.22 10.53 19.59
N LYS A 514 -16.65 9.46 19.03
CA LYS A 514 -17.07 8.05 19.21
C LYS A 514 -18.56 7.87 18.91
N ARG A 515 -19.00 8.39 17.77
CA ARG A 515 -20.37 8.36 17.27
C ARG A 515 -20.46 7.74 15.89
N ALA A 516 -21.58 7.10 15.59
CA ALA A 516 -21.89 6.67 14.24
C ALA A 516 -21.97 7.89 13.31
N ASN A 517 -21.30 7.81 12.16
CA ASN A 517 -21.43 8.81 11.12
C ASN A 517 -22.44 8.34 10.06
N TYR A 518 -23.36 9.24 9.65
CA TYR A 518 -24.40 8.92 8.69
C TYR A 518 -23.87 8.44 7.35
N ALA A 519 -22.99 9.22 6.71
CA ALA A 519 -22.29 8.83 5.50
C ALA A 519 -21.06 9.71 5.25
N SER A 520 -20.05 9.10 4.64
CA SER A 520 -18.91 9.77 4.03
C SER A 520 -18.35 8.90 2.91
N PHE A 521 -17.64 9.51 1.97
CA PHE A 521 -16.93 8.79 0.90
C PHE A 521 -16.01 7.68 1.45
N SER A 522 -15.37 7.93 2.59
CA SER A 522 -14.48 6.94 3.22
C SER A 522 -15.22 5.69 3.70
N GLN A 523 -16.42 5.83 4.28
CA GLN A 523 -17.24 4.69 4.74
C GLN A 523 -17.66 3.77 3.58
N ALA A 524 -17.76 4.30 2.36
CA ALA A 524 -18.02 3.50 1.17
C ALA A 524 -16.86 2.57 0.76
N ALA A 525 -15.74 2.54 1.48
CA ALA A 525 -14.66 1.56 1.23
C ALA A 525 -15.12 0.10 1.40
N GLY A 526 -16.19 -0.14 2.17
CA GLY A 526 -16.78 -1.47 2.43
C GLY A 526 -17.67 -2.03 1.32
N ILE A 527 -18.05 -1.24 0.31
CA ILE A 527 -19.09 -1.61 -0.67
C ILE A 527 -18.80 -2.90 -1.47
N ARG A 528 -17.53 -3.25 -1.66
CA ARG A 528 -17.14 -4.49 -2.35
C ARG A 528 -17.47 -5.75 -1.55
N PHE A 529 -17.62 -5.63 -0.25
CA PHE A 529 -17.85 -6.76 0.66
C PHE A 529 -19.33 -7.03 0.89
N ASN A 530 -20.18 -6.02 0.70
CA ASN A 530 -21.61 -6.15 0.92
C ASN A 530 -22.41 -5.30 -0.07
N ARG A 531 -23.43 -5.93 -0.69
CA ARG A 531 -24.31 -5.30 -1.66
C ARG A 531 -25.15 -4.18 -1.05
N ASP A 532 -25.73 -4.44 0.13
CA ASP A 532 -26.62 -3.46 0.77
C ASP A 532 -25.83 -2.23 1.23
N THR A 533 -24.58 -2.41 1.65
CA THR A 533 -23.66 -1.28 1.90
C THR A 533 -23.44 -0.46 0.63
N ALA A 534 -23.32 -1.10 -0.54
CA ALA A 534 -23.11 -0.38 -1.80
C ALA A 534 -24.31 0.47 -2.18
N LEU A 535 -25.50 -0.11 -2.13
CA LEU A 535 -26.74 0.59 -2.47
C LEU A 535 -27.04 1.73 -1.50
N GLU A 536 -26.85 1.49 -0.20
CA GLU A 536 -27.10 2.50 0.82
C GLU A 536 -26.07 3.62 0.78
N ALA A 537 -24.78 3.31 0.50
CA ALA A 537 -23.75 4.32 0.32
C ALA A 537 -24.05 5.23 -0.87
N GLU A 538 -24.46 4.66 -2.01
CA GLU A 538 -24.85 5.43 -3.19
C GLU A 538 -26.02 6.33 -2.88
N ARG A 539 -27.10 5.80 -2.27
CA ARG A 539 -28.29 6.56 -1.90
C ARG A 539 -27.95 7.75 -0.98
N ARG A 540 -27.18 7.49 0.10
CA ARG A 540 -26.84 8.54 1.08
C ARG A 540 -25.93 9.60 0.49
N LEU A 541 -24.89 9.21 -0.25
CA LEU A 541 -23.95 10.16 -0.83
C LEU A 541 -24.59 11.02 -1.93
N THR A 542 -25.47 10.44 -2.75
CA THR A 542 -26.22 11.18 -3.75
C THR A 542 -27.16 12.20 -3.10
N LEU A 543 -27.88 11.83 -2.04
CA LEU A 543 -28.73 12.75 -1.29
C LEU A 543 -27.93 13.91 -0.68
N LEU A 544 -26.78 13.62 -0.07
CA LEU A 544 -25.90 14.64 0.50
C LEU A 544 -25.37 15.61 -0.57
N TYR A 545 -25.07 15.10 -1.77
CA TYR A 545 -24.64 15.92 -2.91
C TYR A 545 -25.77 16.82 -3.43
N GLU A 546 -26.95 16.25 -3.68
CA GLU A 546 -28.12 16.98 -4.19
C GLU A 546 -28.59 18.09 -3.25
N LEU A 547 -28.52 17.87 -1.94
CA LEU A 547 -28.87 18.87 -0.92
C LEU A 547 -27.73 19.85 -0.57
N GLY A 548 -26.56 19.71 -1.19
CA GLY A 548 -25.43 20.60 -1.03
C GLY A 548 -24.57 20.40 0.23
N PHE A 549 -24.76 19.30 0.97
CA PHE A 549 -23.95 18.97 2.15
C PHE A 549 -22.54 18.52 1.78
N SER A 550 -22.39 17.82 0.66
CA SER A 550 -21.12 17.30 0.17
C SER A 550 -20.89 17.72 -1.28
N ASP A 551 -19.65 17.88 -1.66
CA ASP A 551 -19.20 18.05 -3.05
C ASP A 551 -18.74 16.71 -3.67
N ARG A 552 -18.84 15.60 -2.93
CA ARG A 552 -18.44 14.25 -3.34
C ARG A 552 -19.64 13.34 -3.49
N ILE A 553 -19.59 12.56 -4.56
CA ILE A 553 -20.43 11.39 -4.81
C ILE A 553 -19.60 10.11 -4.62
N LEU A 554 -20.10 8.97 -5.04
CA LEU A 554 -19.40 7.69 -4.90
C LEU A 554 -18.19 7.52 -5.83
N ASP A 555 -17.94 8.44 -6.76
CA ASP A 555 -16.86 8.34 -7.73
C ASP A 555 -15.47 8.50 -7.09
N TRP A 556 -14.55 7.57 -7.47
CA TRP A 556 -13.17 7.57 -7.00
C TRP A 556 -12.34 8.72 -7.57
N ASP A 557 -12.50 9.00 -8.86
CA ASP A 557 -11.65 9.97 -9.58
C ASP A 557 -12.02 11.42 -9.32
N HIS A 558 -13.06 11.65 -8.50
CA HIS A 558 -13.57 12.99 -8.15
C HIS A 558 -14.01 13.82 -9.38
N GLU A 559 -14.23 13.17 -10.51
CA GLU A 559 -14.83 13.87 -11.63
C GLU A 559 -16.19 14.41 -11.18
N LYS A 560 -16.34 15.72 -11.26
CA LYS A 560 -17.64 16.35 -11.02
C LYS A 560 -18.62 15.70 -12.00
N PRO A 561 -19.79 15.25 -11.56
CA PRO A 561 -20.80 14.75 -12.49
C PRO A 561 -20.93 15.76 -13.64
N GLU A 562 -20.96 15.27 -14.87
CA GLU A 562 -21.11 16.13 -16.07
C GLU A 562 -22.33 17.07 -15.97
N ASN A 563 -23.30 16.72 -15.13
CA ASN A 563 -24.45 17.53 -14.75
C ASN A 563 -24.27 18.18 -13.37
N ASN A 564 -23.55 19.30 -13.33
CA ASN A 564 -23.53 20.21 -12.16
C ASN A 564 -24.93 20.77 -11.81
N ASP A 565 -25.94 20.53 -12.65
CA ASP A 565 -27.29 21.11 -12.55
C ASP A 565 -28.12 20.56 -11.38
N LYS A 566 -27.71 19.44 -10.76
CA LYS A 566 -28.48 18.84 -9.65
C LYS A 566 -28.04 19.27 -8.25
N ARG A 567 -26.88 19.91 -8.11
CA ARG A 567 -26.38 20.34 -6.81
C ARG A 567 -27.02 21.65 -6.38
N SER A 568 -27.77 21.64 -5.30
CA SER A 568 -28.24 22.88 -4.65
C SER A 568 -27.15 23.47 -3.75
N SER A 569 -27.24 24.78 -3.52
CA SER A 569 -26.47 25.39 -2.44
C SER A 569 -27.05 24.97 -1.10
N LEU A 570 -26.18 24.70 -0.11
CA LEU A 570 -26.63 24.37 1.23
C LEU A 570 -27.47 25.51 1.82
N SER A 571 -28.68 25.21 2.26
CA SER A 571 -29.64 26.15 2.81
C SER A 571 -30.33 25.60 4.05
N LEU A 572 -30.97 26.45 4.86
CA LEU A 572 -31.75 26.03 6.01
C LEU A 572 -32.89 25.07 5.60
N ASN A 573 -33.50 25.31 4.44
CA ASN A 573 -34.54 24.43 3.91
C ASN A 573 -34.00 23.03 3.63
N ASN A 574 -32.78 22.92 3.09
CA ASN A 574 -32.13 21.63 2.85
C ASN A 574 -31.82 20.87 4.15
N LEU A 575 -31.43 21.59 5.22
CA LEU A 575 -31.28 21.00 6.54
C LEU A 575 -32.60 20.39 7.03
N LYS A 576 -33.71 21.16 6.94
CA LYS A 576 -35.03 20.67 7.33
C LYS A 576 -35.48 19.45 6.53
N ILE A 577 -35.31 19.49 5.19
CA ILE A 577 -35.63 18.36 4.30
C ILE A 577 -34.82 17.13 4.70
N PHE A 578 -33.51 17.26 4.88
CA PHE A 578 -32.63 16.16 5.24
C PHE A 578 -32.99 15.56 6.60
N CYS A 579 -33.16 16.37 7.63
CA CYS A 579 -33.56 15.90 8.96
C CYS A 579 -34.92 15.21 8.98
N LYS A 580 -35.85 15.61 8.09
CA LYS A 580 -37.16 14.97 7.95
C LYS A 580 -37.10 13.61 7.28
N GLN A 581 -36.22 13.44 6.32
CA GLN A 581 -36.12 12.23 5.49
C GLN A 581 -35.21 11.16 6.08
N GLU A 582 -34.15 11.56 6.82
CA GLU A 582 -33.09 10.65 7.22
C GLU A 582 -33.02 10.47 8.76
N PRO A 583 -32.61 9.27 9.22
CA PRO A 583 -32.50 8.95 10.65
C PRO A 583 -31.19 9.51 11.24
N VAL A 584 -31.00 10.82 11.17
CA VAL A 584 -29.86 11.54 11.75
C VAL A 584 -30.35 12.35 12.93
N ASP A 585 -29.57 12.36 14.01
CA ASP A 585 -29.88 13.12 15.21
C ASP A 585 -29.27 14.51 15.17
N PHE A 586 -28.03 14.62 14.69
CA PHE A 586 -27.33 15.92 14.63
C PHE A 586 -26.59 16.11 13.31
N LEU A 587 -26.63 17.35 12.80
CA LEU A 587 -25.80 17.81 11.69
C LEU A 587 -24.68 18.68 12.23
N ILE A 588 -23.43 18.38 11.87
CA ILE A 588 -22.24 19.13 12.31
C ILE A 588 -21.60 19.76 11.09
N LEU A 589 -21.78 21.07 10.94
CA LEU A 589 -21.46 21.83 9.75
C LEU A 589 -20.57 23.04 10.10
N LYS A 590 -19.85 23.55 9.10
CA LYS A 590 -19.10 24.81 9.21
C LYS A 590 -19.98 26.05 8.95
N GLN A 591 -21.07 25.85 8.22
CA GLN A 591 -21.97 26.93 7.86
C GLN A 591 -22.94 27.21 9.01
N TYR A 592 -23.12 28.52 9.33
CA TYR A 592 -24.00 28.99 10.39
C TYR A 592 -25.36 29.42 9.82
N PHE A 593 -26.45 28.95 10.41
CA PHE A 593 -27.82 29.33 10.13
C PHE A 593 -28.50 29.76 11.45
N SER A 594 -28.66 31.06 11.65
CA SER A 594 -29.17 31.61 12.92
C SER A 594 -30.57 31.14 13.27
N GLU A 595 -31.42 30.90 12.26
CA GLU A 595 -32.81 30.51 12.43
C GLU A 595 -32.95 29.03 12.90
N ALA A 596 -31.88 28.25 12.83
CA ALA A 596 -31.84 26.87 13.30
C ALA A 596 -31.29 26.71 14.73
N ASP A 597 -30.96 27.83 15.41
CA ASP A 597 -30.42 27.88 16.77
C ASP A 597 -29.31 26.83 17.06
N PRO A 598 -28.22 26.81 16.27
CA PRO A 598 -27.18 25.80 16.45
C PRO A 598 -26.30 26.11 17.67
N ARG A 599 -25.82 25.06 18.32
CA ARG A 599 -24.73 25.20 19.30
C ARG A 599 -23.38 25.19 18.59
N SER A 600 -22.59 26.24 18.85
CA SER A 600 -21.29 26.43 18.21
C SER A 600 -20.14 25.95 19.08
N PHE A 601 -19.16 25.28 18.44
CA PHE A 601 -17.94 24.79 19.08
C PHE A 601 -16.72 25.25 18.30
N LYS A 602 -15.79 25.92 19.00
CA LYS A 602 -14.53 26.39 18.42
C LYS A 602 -13.43 25.37 18.62
N ILE A 603 -12.71 25.10 17.57
CA ILE A 603 -11.55 24.20 17.55
C ILE A 603 -10.32 25.06 17.27
N ASP A 604 -9.31 24.96 18.12
CA ASP A 604 -8.11 25.80 18.02
C ASP A 604 -7.13 25.30 16.96
N ASN A 605 -7.08 23.98 16.74
CA ASN A 605 -6.12 23.38 15.79
C ASN A 605 -6.77 22.28 14.94
N PRO A 606 -7.06 22.52 13.66
CA PRO A 606 -7.01 23.81 12.97
C PRO A 606 -8.11 24.76 13.44
N LYS A 607 -7.86 26.05 13.40
CA LYS A 607 -8.88 27.05 13.75
C LYS A 607 -10.11 26.89 12.88
N THR A 608 -11.14 26.30 13.44
CA THR A 608 -12.41 26.00 12.75
C THR A 608 -13.53 26.10 13.77
N GLU A 609 -14.66 26.60 13.35
CA GLU A 609 -15.88 26.62 14.14
C GLU A 609 -16.90 25.67 13.51
N TYR A 610 -17.44 24.77 14.32
CA TYR A 610 -18.50 23.86 13.90
C TYR A 610 -19.80 24.22 14.61
N HIS A 611 -20.90 24.11 13.88
CA HIS A 611 -22.25 24.39 14.34
C HIS A 611 -23.03 23.08 14.34
N VAL A 612 -23.51 22.71 15.52
CA VAL A 612 -24.28 21.47 15.77
C VAL A 612 -25.76 21.80 15.71
N TYR A 613 -26.45 21.24 14.75
CA TYR A 613 -27.89 21.39 14.55
C TYR A 613 -28.61 20.14 15.05
N ASP A 614 -29.62 20.32 15.90
CA ASP A 614 -30.49 19.25 16.37
C ASP A 614 -31.60 18.98 15.35
N CYS A 615 -31.57 17.78 14.75
CA CYS A 615 -32.56 17.37 13.77
C CYS A 615 -33.96 17.24 14.37
N LYS A 616 -34.11 16.96 15.65
CA LYS A 616 -35.42 16.94 16.31
C LYS A 616 -36.03 18.35 16.34
N PHE A 617 -35.25 19.35 16.73
CA PHE A 617 -35.67 20.75 16.69
C PHE A 617 -36.05 21.20 15.28
N LEU A 618 -35.27 20.82 14.25
CA LEU A 618 -35.55 21.17 12.85
C LEU A 618 -36.82 20.48 12.31
N ARG A 619 -37.14 19.28 12.77
CA ARG A 619 -38.40 18.57 12.41
C ARG A 619 -39.61 19.25 13.00
N GLU A 620 -39.55 19.64 14.28
CA GLU A 620 -40.64 20.26 15.01
C GLU A 620 -40.95 21.69 14.53
N ASN A 621 -39.93 22.44 14.08
CA ASN A 621 -40.04 23.82 13.58
C ASN A 621 -40.04 23.89 12.03
N SER A 622 -40.61 22.90 11.36
CA SER A 622 -40.68 22.80 9.89
C SER A 622 -41.88 23.53 9.26
N HIS A 623 -42.52 24.47 9.98
CA HIS A 623 -43.64 25.25 9.48
C HIS A 623 -43.21 26.46 8.68
#